data_435bc6cf19f1ecdcb487349c0c3ccd98
#
_entry.id   435bc6cf19f1ecdcb487349c0c3ccd98
#
_cell.length_a   1.000
_cell.length_b   1.000
_cell.length_c   1.000
_cell.angle_alpha   90.00
_cell.angle_beta   90.00
_cell.angle_gamma   90.00
#
_symmetry.space_group_name_H-M   'P 1'
#
loop_
_entity.id
_entity.type
_entity.pdbx_description
1 polymer ?
#
loop_
_entity_poly.entity_id
_entity_poly.type
_entity_poly.pdbx_seq_one_letter_code
_entity_poly.pdbx_strand_id
1 'polypeptide(L)'
;MELCVMAYGCVTAGARSVCGVLPYLPYSRQSKMRKRGSIVCQLMASLMCSAGLTHLITMDLHQKEIQGFFNIPVDNLRASPFLLQYIKEEIPDYSNAVIVAKSPASAKRAQSLAERLRVCIAVIHGDAETDLLDGRHSPPTVRTSGGLPQVPFCIPKEKRPIAVVGDVVGRVAIIVDDIIDDAVGFVAAAEILRERGAGPIIAMATHAILSADAPRILQESAISQVVVTNTIPHSSQKLQCCKIKTVDVSLILSEAVWRIHCGESISYLFHNIGADD
;
A
#
# COMPACT_ATOMS: atom_id res chain seq x y z
N MET A 1 -10.69 -1.01 -17.03
CA MET A 1 -11.64 -0.86 -18.19
C MET A 1 -13.00 -1.45 -17.91
N GLU A 2 -13.11 -2.66 -17.37
CA GLU A 2 -14.41 -3.32 -17.06
C GLU A 2 -15.35 -2.44 -16.25
N LEU A 3 -14.84 -1.83 -15.14
CA LEU A 3 -15.62 -0.89 -14.34
C LEU A 3 -16.15 0.30 -15.16
N CYS A 4 -15.34 0.85 -16.06
CA CYS A 4 -15.77 1.97 -16.90
C CYS A 4 -16.88 1.52 -17.89
N VAL A 5 -16.75 0.33 -18.47
CA VAL A 5 -17.78 -0.24 -19.36
C VAL A 5 -19.08 -0.47 -18.61
N MET A 6 -19.02 -1.06 -17.41
CA MET A 6 -20.18 -1.27 -16.56
C MET A 6 -20.85 0.06 -16.16
N ALA A 7 -20.06 1.03 -15.75
CA ALA A 7 -20.58 2.36 -15.38
C ALA A 7 -21.30 3.03 -16.55
N TYR A 8 -20.66 3.04 -17.72
CA TYR A 8 -21.25 3.59 -18.93
C TYR A 8 -22.56 2.87 -19.34
N GLY A 9 -22.59 1.53 -19.21
CA GLY A 9 -23.80 0.74 -19.44
C GLY A 9 -24.93 1.11 -18.48
N CYS A 10 -24.63 1.32 -17.18
CA CYS A 10 -25.62 1.78 -16.20
C CYS A 10 -26.18 3.16 -16.54
N VAL A 11 -25.32 4.10 -16.93
CA VAL A 11 -25.74 5.45 -17.35
C VAL A 11 -26.62 5.40 -18.59
N THR A 12 -26.22 4.60 -19.60
CA THR A 12 -26.99 4.40 -20.83
C THR A 12 -28.36 3.77 -20.55
N ALA A 13 -28.45 2.89 -19.56
CA ALA A 13 -29.70 2.28 -19.10
C ALA A 13 -30.57 3.22 -18.24
N GLY A 14 -30.15 4.47 -18.03
CA GLY A 14 -30.92 5.47 -17.29
C GLY A 14 -30.70 5.46 -15.78
N ALA A 15 -29.59 4.93 -15.30
CA ALA A 15 -29.25 5.00 -13.87
C ALA A 15 -29.14 6.45 -13.42
N ARG A 16 -29.74 6.78 -12.27
CA ARG A 16 -29.74 8.13 -11.68
C ARG A 16 -28.40 8.51 -11.10
N SER A 17 -27.69 7.53 -10.53
CA SER A 17 -26.36 7.67 -9.96
C SER A 17 -25.61 6.35 -10.09
N VAL A 18 -24.30 6.41 -10.25
CA VAL A 18 -23.42 5.24 -10.34
C VAL A 18 -22.30 5.41 -9.33
N CYS A 19 -22.37 4.67 -8.23
CA CYS A 19 -21.32 4.63 -7.21
C CYS A 19 -20.33 3.50 -7.54
N GLY A 20 -19.06 3.85 -7.80
CA GLY A 20 -18.00 2.89 -7.99
C GLY A 20 -17.41 2.45 -6.65
N VAL A 21 -17.34 1.15 -6.40
CA VAL A 21 -16.64 0.59 -5.24
C VAL A 21 -15.36 -0.07 -5.72
N LEU A 22 -14.23 0.54 -5.45
CA LEU A 22 -12.92 0.11 -5.92
C LEU A 22 -11.94 0.08 -4.74
N PRO A 23 -11.97 -0.99 -3.93
CA PRO A 23 -11.17 -1.05 -2.69
C PRO A 23 -9.69 -0.81 -2.94
N TYR A 24 -9.13 -1.31 -4.03
CA TYR A 24 -7.78 -1.00 -4.48
C TYR A 24 -7.84 -0.18 -5.77
N LEU A 25 -7.22 1.02 -5.77
CA LEU A 25 -7.11 1.86 -6.95
C LEU A 25 -5.85 1.47 -7.75
N PRO A 26 -6.00 0.93 -8.97
CA PRO A 26 -4.86 0.59 -9.82
C PRO A 26 -4.03 1.83 -10.16
N TYR A 27 -2.74 1.64 -10.38
CA TYR A 27 -1.78 2.70 -10.70
C TYR A 27 -1.63 3.79 -9.64
N SER A 28 -2.08 3.58 -8.40
CA SER A 28 -1.97 4.54 -7.29
C SER A 28 -0.52 4.96 -6.99
N ARG A 29 0.46 4.09 -7.26
CA ARG A 29 1.90 4.41 -7.16
C ARG A 29 2.39 5.39 -8.23
N GLN A 30 1.69 5.51 -9.36
CA GLN A 30 2.01 6.42 -10.47
C GLN A 30 1.22 7.74 -10.37
N SER A 31 1.28 8.36 -9.19
CA SER A 31 0.56 9.58 -8.83
C SER A 31 1.39 10.86 -8.93
N LYS A 32 2.69 10.74 -9.18
CA LYS A 32 3.61 11.88 -9.25
C LYS A 32 4.31 11.93 -10.61
N MET A 33 4.44 13.16 -11.13
CA MET A 33 5.27 13.38 -12.32
C MET A 33 6.75 13.26 -11.95
N ARG A 34 7.46 12.40 -12.66
CA ARG A 34 8.92 12.30 -12.57
C ARG A 34 9.51 12.59 -13.95
N LYS A 35 10.35 13.59 -14.02
CA LYS A 35 10.89 14.10 -15.30
C LYS A 35 9.72 14.47 -16.23
N ARG A 36 9.63 13.90 -17.42
CA ARG A 36 8.52 14.08 -18.37
C ARG A 36 7.62 12.84 -18.45
N GLY A 37 7.46 12.12 -17.35
CA GLY A 37 6.59 10.95 -17.30
C GLY A 37 5.11 11.32 -17.19
N SER A 38 4.23 10.42 -17.62
CA SER A 38 2.79 10.54 -17.46
C SER A 38 2.35 10.24 -16.03
N ILE A 39 1.28 10.88 -15.57
CA ILE A 39 0.58 10.54 -14.32
C ILE A 39 -0.57 9.62 -14.68
N VAL A 40 -0.32 8.30 -14.70
CA VAL A 40 -1.32 7.30 -15.12
C VAL A 40 -2.52 7.28 -14.18
N CYS A 41 -2.31 7.50 -12.88
CA CYS A 41 -3.38 7.57 -11.91
C CYS A 41 -4.40 8.68 -12.24
N GLN A 42 -3.94 9.85 -12.71
CA GLN A 42 -4.81 10.94 -13.15
C GLN A 42 -5.61 10.57 -14.40
N LEU A 43 -4.98 9.88 -15.35
CA LEU A 43 -5.67 9.39 -16.55
C LEU A 43 -6.79 8.41 -16.16
N MET A 44 -6.52 7.49 -15.25
CA MET A 44 -7.53 6.53 -14.75
C MET A 44 -8.69 7.25 -14.07
N ALA A 45 -8.41 8.26 -13.25
CA ALA A 45 -9.45 9.09 -12.62
C ALA A 45 -10.34 9.79 -13.68
N SER A 46 -9.72 10.38 -14.70
CA SER A 46 -10.45 11.03 -15.80
C SER A 46 -11.33 10.05 -16.58
N LEU A 47 -10.81 8.85 -16.87
CA LEU A 47 -11.59 7.79 -17.55
C LEU A 47 -12.80 7.36 -16.73
N MET A 48 -12.65 7.16 -15.42
CA MET A 48 -13.75 6.79 -14.53
C MET A 48 -14.82 7.88 -14.46
N CYS A 49 -14.42 9.15 -14.33
CA CYS A 49 -15.35 10.28 -14.34
C CYS A 49 -16.10 10.37 -15.68
N SER A 50 -15.40 10.23 -16.81
CA SER A 50 -15.99 10.29 -18.15
C SER A 50 -16.91 9.09 -18.44
N ALA A 51 -16.69 7.94 -17.80
CA ALA A 51 -17.56 6.79 -17.89
C ALA A 51 -18.89 6.95 -17.15
N GLY A 52 -19.05 8.03 -16.36
CA GLY A 52 -20.29 8.38 -15.70
C GLY A 52 -20.39 7.94 -14.23
N LEU A 53 -19.27 7.66 -13.57
CA LEU A 53 -19.28 7.52 -12.13
C LEU A 53 -19.66 8.85 -11.48
N THR A 54 -20.56 8.81 -10.52
CA THR A 54 -21.01 9.97 -9.73
C THR A 54 -20.37 10.01 -8.34
N HIS A 55 -19.83 8.89 -7.87
CA HIS A 55 -19.21 8.72 -6.58
C HIS A 55 -18.21 7.56 -6.61
N LEU A 56 -17.14 7.64 -5.83
CA LEU A 56 -16.14 6.56 -5.72
C LEU A 56 -15.86 6.25 -4.25
N ILE A 57 -15.95 4.97 -3.89
CA ILE A 57 -15.50 4.43 -2.60
C ILE A 57 -14.21 3.66 -2.83
N THR A 58 -13.18 3.98 -2.09
CA THR A 58 -11.87 3.30 -2.15
C THR A 58 -11.32 3.11 -0.74
N MET A 59 -10.22 2.36 -0.61
CA MET A 59 -9.59 2.10 0.67
C MET A 59 -8.09 2.38 0.61
N ASP A 60 -7.56 3.03 1.64
CA ASP A 60 -6.13 3.29 1.87
C ASP A 60 -5.36 3.69 0.59
N LEU A 61 -5.76 4.79 -0.02
CA LEU A 61 -5.04 5.33 -1.17
C LEU A 61 -3.55 5.49 -0.84
N HIS A 62 -2.68 5.10 -1.76
CA HIS A 62 -1.22 5.23 -1.61
C HIS A 62 -0.81 6.66 -1.23
N GLN A 63 -1.49 7.65 -1.77
CA GLN A 63 -1.36 9.07 -1.40
C GLN A 63 -2.74 9.73 -1.35
N LYS A 64 -2.99 10.53 -0.32
CA LYS A 64 -4.28 11.23 -0.12
C LYS A 64 -4.60 12.19 -1.27
N GLU A 65 -3.58 12.78 -1.86
CA GLU A 65 -3.67 13.75 -2.94
C GLU A 65 -4.31 13.17 -4.22
N ILE A 66 -4.33 11.85 -4.36
CA ILE A 66 -4.99 11.15 -5.48
C ILE A 66 -6.48 11.50 -5.57
N GLN A 67 -7.14 11.77 -4.43
CA GLN A 67 -8.53 12.21 -4.40
C GLN A 67 -8.75 13.48 -5.23
N GLY A 68 -7.75 14.37 -5.30
CA GLY A 68 -7.79 15.60 -6.11
C GLY A 68 -7.73 15.37 -7.62
N PHE A 69 -7.50 14.16 -8.10
CA PHE A 69 -7.56 13.85 -9.54
C PHE A 69 -8.99 13.59 -10.03
N PHE A 70 -9.92 13.39 -9.11
CA PHE A 70 -11.31 13.09 -9.42
C PHE A 70 -12.15 14.37 -9.39
N ASN A 71 -13.07 14.50 -10.35
CA ASN A 71 -14.07 15.56 -10.38
C ASN A 71 -15.39 15.16 -9.68
N ILE A 72 -15.38 14.01 -9.00
CA ILE A 72 -16.50 13.43 -8.25
C ILE A 72 -16.07 13.21 -6.80
N PRO A 73 -17.03 13.12 -5.86
CA PRO A 73 -16.71 12.75 -4.48
C PRO A 73 -16.00 11.41 -4.39
N VAL A 74 -14.96 11.35 -3.56
CA VAL A 74 -14.18 10.14 -3.30
C VAL A 74 -14.08 9.89 -1.81
N ASP A 75 -14.58 8.76 -1.36
CA ASP A 75 -14.47 8.30 0.01
C ASP A 75 -13.31 7.33 0.15
N ASN A 76 -12.26 7.78 0.81
CA ASN A 76 -11.08 6.98 1.09
C ASN A 76 -11.17 6.38 2.50
N LEU A 77 -11.76 5.19 2.60
CA LEU A 77 -11.90 4.45 3.86
C LEU A 77 -10.54 3.94 4.35
N ARG A 78 -10.46 3.59 5.64
CA ARG A 78 -9.24 3.11 6.27
C ARG A 78 -9.36 1.66 6.72
N ALA A 79 -8.36 0.84 6.38
CA ALA A 79 -8.24 -0.53 6.86
C ALA A 79 -7.61 -0.61 8.26
N SER A 80 -6.98 0.47 8.72
CA SER A 80 -6.23 0.47 10.00
C SER A 80 -7.03 -0.02 11.21
N PRO A 81 -8.34 0.23 11.40
CA PRO A 81 -9.09 -0.31 12.53
C PRO A 81 -9.12 -1.84 12.54
N PHE A 82 -9.30 -2.46 11.38
CA PHE A 82 -9.34 -3.92 11.24
C PHE A 82 -7.96 -4.56 11.45
N LEU A 83 -6.91 -3.91 10.95
CA LEU A 83 -5.54 -4.34 11.17
C LEU A 83 -5.14 -4.23 12.64
N LEU A 84 -5.56 -3.15 13.34
CA LEU A 84 -5.36 -2.98 14.78
C LEU A 84 -6.09 -4.06 15.59
N GLN A 85 -7.33 -4.37 15.21
CA GLN A 85 -8.11 -5.43 15.85
C GLN A 85 -7.40 -6.77 15.67
N TYR A 86 -6.96 -7.09 14.45
CA TYR A 86 -6.21 -8.31 14.18
C TYR A 86 -4.94 -8.43 15.04
N ILE A 87 -4.17 -7.34 15.18
CA ILE A 87 -2.96 -7.34 16.01
C ILE A 87 -3.30 -7.67 17.46
N LYS A 88 -4.38 -7.10 18.00
CA LYS A 88 -4.79 -7.31 19.41
C LYS A 88 -5.32 -8.71 19.67
N GLU A 89 -6.00 -9.31 18.70
CA GLU A 89 -6.67 -10.62 18.86
C GLU A 89 -5.76 -11.79 18.49
N GLU A 90 -4.96 -11.67 17.44
CA GLU A 90 -4.24 -12.78 16.83
C GLU A 90 -2.73 -12.80 17.13
N ILE A 91 -2.16 -11.67 17.57
CA ILE A 91 -0.72 -11.61 17.85
C ILE A 91 -0.50 -11.74 19.36
N PRO A 92 0.09 -12.86 19.83
CA PRO A 92 0.44 -13.03 21.22
C PRO A 92 1.46 -11.96 21.64
N ASP A 93 1.29 -11.41 22.84
CA ASP A 93 2.21 -10.40 23.42
C ASP A 93 2.44 -9.16 22.54
N TYR A 94 1.36 -8.70 21.86
CA TYR A 94 1.45 -7.51 21.01
C TYR A 94 1.91 -6.26 21.76
N SER A 95 1.75 -6.21 23.07
CA SER A 95 2.21 -5.10 23.93
C SER A 95 3.73 -4.94 23.92
N ASN A 96 4.47 -6.02 23.68
CA ASN A 96 5.93 -6.01 23.50
C ASN A 96 6.37 -5.96 22.03
N ALA A 97 5.44 -5.81 21.11
CA ALA A 97 5.75 -5.71 19.69
C ALA A 97 6.39 -4.36 19.32
N VAL A 98 7.07 -4.33 18.18
CA VAL A 98 7.62 -3.11 17.58
C VAL A 98 7.04 -2.96 16.17
N ILE A 99 6.46 -1.80 15.90
CA ILE A 99 6.01 -1.47 14.55
C ILE A 99 7.19 -0.98 13.74
N VAL A 100 7.43 -1.58 12.59
CA VAL A 100 8.60 -1.29 11.75
C VAL A 100 8.18 -0.63 10.45
N ALA A 101 8.72 0.56 10.21
CA ALA A 101 8.67 1.19 8.90
C ALA A 101 9.82 0.68 8.03
N LYS A 102 9.52 0.08 6.88
CA LYS A 102 10.57 -0.42 5.95
C LYS A 102 11.37 0.69 5.27
N SER A 103 10.85 1.92 5.32
CA SER A 103 11.51 3.11 4.76
C SER A 103 11.04 4.37 5.48
N PRO A 104 11.77 5.50 5.39
CA PRO A 104 11.31 6.78 5.93
C PRO A 104 9.96 7.24 5.35
N ALA A 105 9.63 6.84 4.13
CA ALA A 105 8.36 7.19 3.49
C ALA A 105 7.15 6.53 4.17
N SER A 106 7.31 5.31 4.71
CA SER A 106 6.27 4.61 5.46
C SER A 106 6.25 4.93 6.96
N ALA A 107 7.20 5.75 7.45
CA ALA A 107 7.36 6.04 8.87
C ALA A 107 6.10 6.68 9.50
N LYS A 108 5.44 7.61 8.79
CA LYS A 108 4.23 8.25 9.30
C LYS A 108 3.08 7.25 9.53
N ARG A 109 2.90 6.30 8.61
CA ARG A 109 1.89 5.24 8.75
C ARG A 109 2.22 4.31 9.93
N ALA A 110 3.48 3.90 10.04
CA ALA A 110 3.94 3.07 11.15
C ALA A 110 3.77 3.78 12.50
N GLN A 111 4.05 5.08 12.56
CA GLN A 111 3.86 5.90 13.75
C GLN A 111 2.40 5.94 14.19
N SER A 112 1.47 6.24 13.28
CA SER A 112 0.03 6.27 13.58
C SER A 112 -0.47 4.93 14.15
N LEU A 113 0.03 3.80 13.61
CA LEU A 113 -0.34 2.48 14.12
C LEU A 113 0.29 2.21 15.50
N ALA A 114 1.56 2.55 15.71
CA ALA A 114 2.27 2.38 16.97
C ALA A 114 1.64 3.19 18.11
N GLU A 115 1.26 4.44 17.85
CA GLU A 115 0.58 5.32 18.82
C GLU A 115 -0.75 4.73 19.30
N ARG A 116 -1.55 4.18 18.37
CA ARG A 116 -2.84 3.54 18.69
C ARG A 116 -2.68 2.24 19.48
N LEU A 117 -1.61 1.49 19.22
CA LEU A 117 -1.28 0.26 19.97
C LEU A 117 -0.52 0.55 21.27
N ARG A 118 0.04 1.77 21.41
CA ARG A 118 0.95 2.16 22.48
C ARG A 118 2.21 1.28 22.55
N VAL A 119 2.78 0.99 21.38
CA VAL A 119 3.99 0.17 21.23
C VAL A 119 5.12 0.99 20.63
N CYS A 120 6.34 0.46 20.70
CA CYS A 120 7.53 1.10 20.14
C CYS A 120 7.49 1.11 18.61
N ILE A 121 8.22 2.05 18.01
CA ILE A 121 8.46 2.14 16.57
C ILE A 121 9.94 1.92 16.26
N ALA A 122 10.22 1.28 15.14
CA ALA A 122 11.52 1.23 14.52
C ALA A 122 11.44 1.64 13.05
N VAL A 123 12.50 2.26 12.54
CA VAL A 123 12.58 2.70 11.14
C VAL A 123 13.84 2.13 10.52
N ILE A 124 13.69 1.46 9.40
CA ILE A 124 14.81 1.02 8.58
C ILE A 124 15.23 2.18 7.68
N HIS A 125 16.45 2.64 7.83
CA HIS A 125 17.02 3.75 7.06
C HIS A 125 18.25 3.27 6.30
N GLY A 126 18.27 3.46 4.99
CA GLY A 126 19.38 3.07 4.11
C GLY A 126 18.87 2.85 2.68
N ASP A 127 19.79 2.85 1.72
CA ASP A 127 19.50 2.68 0.29
C ASP A 127 19.29 1.21 -0.09
N ALA A 128 18.42 0.48 0.62
CA ALA A 128 17.89 -0.75 0.09
C ALA A 128 16.78 -0.39 -0.91
N GLU A 129 17.15 -0.31 -2.18
CA GLU A 129 16.24 -0.39 -3.34
C GLU A 129 15.11 0.65 -3.49
N THR A 130 15.12 1.77 -2.77
CA THR A 130 14.16 2.85 -3.10
C THR A 130 14.31 3.37 -4.53
N ASP A 131 15.43 3.10 -5.16
CA ASP A 131 15.71 3.47 -6.55
C ASP A 131 15.24 2.42 -7.58
N LEU A 132 15.04 1.14 -7.21
CA LEU A 132 14.59 0.10 -8.13
C LEU A 132 13.07 -0.03 -8.21
N LEU A 133 12.35 0.23 -7.11
CA LEU A 133 10.87 0.24 -7.10
C LEU A 133 10.28 1.48 -7.76
N ASP A 134 11.10 2.44 -8.10
CA ASP A 134 10.69 3.73 -8.65
C ASP A 134 10.58 3.74 -10.19
N GLY A 135 10.46 2.57 -10.81
CA GLY A 135 10.17 2.48 -12.25
C GLY A 135 11.25 3.07 -13.15
N ARG A 136 12.53 2.97 -12.76
CA ARG A 136 13.68 3.42 -13.57
C ARG A 136 14.02 2.47 -14.71
N HIS A 137 13.06 1.89 -15.38
CA HIS A 137 13.30 1.42 -16.73
C HIS A 137 13.20 2.59 -17.71
N SER A 138 14.19 3.46 -17.69
CA SER A 138 14.45 4.29 -18.88
C SER A 138 14.82 3.31 -20.00
N PRO A 139 14.15 3.36 -21.17
CA PRO A 139 14.58 2.55 -22.29
C PRO A 139 16.06 2.84 -22.57
N PRO A 140 16.85 1.84 -23.00
CA PRO A 140 18.25 2.03 -23.28
C PRO A 140 18.39 3.19 -24.26
N THR A 141 19.11 4.21 -23.87
CA THR A 141 19.39 5.36 -24.72
C THR A 141 20.22 4.86 -25.91
N VAL A 142 19.60 4.78 -27.07
CA VAL A 142 20.31 4.52 -28.33
C VAL A 142 21.39 5.59 -28.45
N ARG A 143 22.64 5.16 -28.41
CA ARG A 143 23.79 6.06 -28.64
C ARG A 143 23.77 6.50 -30.09
N THR A 144 23.25 7.66 -30.36
CA THR A 144 23.55 8.35 -31.60
C THR A 144 24.95 8.90 -31.50
N SER A 145 25.82 8.40 -32.36
CA SER A 145 27.19 8.84 -32.55
C SER A 145 27.20 10.27 -33.12
N GLY A 146 27.38 11.25 -32.27
CA GLY A 146 27.57 12.65 -32.62
C GLY A 146 28.22 13.38 -31.46
N GLY A 147 29.52 13.70 -31.61
CA GLY A 147 30.39 14.10 -30.52
C GLY A 147 30.08 15.46 -29.93
N LEU A 148 29.88 15.43 -28.61
CA LEU A 148 30.18 16.50 -27.65
C LEU A 148 30.82 15.84 -26.44
N PRO A 149 31.85 16.45 -25.80
CA PRO A 149 32.53 15.82 -24.68
C PRO A 149 31.55 15.65 -23.51
N GLN A 150 31.23 14.39 -23.17
CA GLN A 150 30.47 14.06 -22.00
C GLN A 150 31.35 14.26 -20.77
N VAL A 151 30.97 15.18 -19.91
CA VAL A 151 31.46 15.24 -18.53
C VAL A 151 30.94 14.01 -17.83
N PRO A 152 31.77 13.10 -17.33
CA PRO A 152 31.32 11.92 -16.59
C PRO A 152 30.90 12.36 -15.17
N PHE A 153 29.66 12.79 -15.00
CA PHE A 153 29.06 12.99 -13.68
C PHE A 153 28.31 11.73 -13.22
N CYS A 154 29.01 10.63 -13.15
CA CYS A 154 28.57 9.49 -12.34
C CYS A 154 29.55 9.38 -11.18
N ILE A 155 29.33 10.16 -10.13
CA ILE A 155 29.88 9.85 -8.82
C ILE A 155 29.17 8.57 -8.40
N PRO A 156 29.86 7.43 -8.19
CA PRO A 156 29.25 6.26 -7.58
C PRO A 156 28.69 6.70 -6.22
N LYS A 157 27.37 6.70 -6.07
CA LYS A 157 26.79 6.88 -4.74
C LYS A 157 27.22 5.65 -3.93
N GLU A 158 28.11 5.84 -2.98
CA GLU A 158 28.39 4.84 -1.97
C GLU A 158 27.06 4.43 -1.35
N LYS A 159 26.78 3.13 -1.36
CA LYS A 159 25.59 2.57 -0.70
C LYS A 159 25.72 2.91 0.77
N ARG A 160 24.84 3.73 1.28
CA ARG A 160 24.80 4.06 2.70
C ARG A 160 24.55 2.79 3.51
N PRO A 161 25.24 2.54 4.62
CA PRO A 161 24.98 1.39 5.45
C PRO A 161 23.52 1.43 5.94
N ILE A 162 22.83 0.30 5.84
CA ILE A 162 21.47 0.18 6.32
C ILE A 162 21.48 0.23 7.84
N ALA A 163 20.76 1.19 8.40
CA ALA A 163 20.62 1.37 9.84
C ALA A 163 19.18 1.11 10.26
N VAL A 164 18.99 0.38 11.36
CA VAL A 164 17.71 0.26 12.05
C VAL A 164 17.75 1.20 13.24
N VAL A 165 16.84 2.15 13.28
CA VAL A 165 16.67 3.08 14.40
C VAL A 165 15.50 2.57 15.23
N GLY A 166 15.77 2.17 16.46
CA GLY A 166 14.81 1.58 17.39
C GLY A 166 15.30 0.24 17.95
N ASP A 167 14.77 -0.16 19.09
CA ASP A 167 15.08 -1.43 19.74
C ASP A 167 14.14 -2.53 19.29
N VAL A 168 14.70 -3.56 18.64
CA VAL A 168 13.95 -4.70 18.07
C VAL A 168 14.34 -6.05 18.67
N VAL A 169 15.33 -6.07 19.56
CA VAL A 169 15.92 -7.30 20.10
C VAL A 169 14.89 -8.11 20.89
N GLY A 170 14.67 -9.35 20.52
CA GLY A 170 13.76 -10.29 21.18
C GLY A 170 12.27 -9.94 21.08
N ARG A 171 11.89 -8.88 20.33
CA ARG A 171 10.52 -8.42 20.19
C ARG A 171 9.87 -8.93 18.92
N VAL A 172 8.54 -9.00 18.90
CA VAL A 172 7.77 -9.24 17.69
C VAL A 172 7.87 -8.00 16.79
N ALA A 173 8.43 -8.14 15.59
CA ALA A 173 8.58 -7.04 14.63
C ALA A 173 7.43 -7.07 13.60
N ILE A 174 6.64 -6.01 13.52
CA ILE A 174 5.52 -5.88 12.56
C ILE A 174 5.90 -4.83 11.52
N ILE A 175 6.25 -5.28 10.32
CA ILE A 175 6.58 -4.40 9.18
C ILE A 175 5.28 -3.94 8.54
N VAL A 176 5.04 -2.62 8.49
CA VAL A 176 3.79 -2.04 7.99
C VAL A 176 4.01 -1.24 6.72
N ASP A 177 3.14 -1.49 5.73
CA ASP A 177 3.05 -0.67 4.52
C ASP A 177 1.60 -0.68 3.97
N ASP A 178 1.35 0.01 2.85
CA ASP A 178 0.05 -0.01 2.17
C ASP A 178 -0.08 -1.16 1.18
N ILE A 179 0.99 -1.48 0.44
CA ILE A 179 0.96 -2.42 -0.67
C ILE A 179 2.10 -3.42 -0.57
N ILE A 180 1.79 -4.70 -0.71
CA ILE A 180 2.76 -5.77 -1.00
C ILE A 180 2.60 -6.19 -2.46
N ASP A 181 3.67 -6.04 -3.25
CA ASP A 181 3.68 -6.41 -4.67
C ASP A 181 4.73 -7.48 -4.95
N ASP A 182 5.97 -7.11 -5.25
CA ASP A 182 7.09 -8.04 -5.52
C ASP A 182 7.69 -8.70 -4.27
N ALA A 183 7.31 -8.23 -3.10
CA ALA A 183 7.77 -8.68 -1.78
C ALA A 183 9.27 -8.45 -1.46
N VAL A 184 10.11 -8.10 -2.43
CA VAL A 184 11.58 -8.00 -2.25
C VAL A 184 11.94 -7.04 -1.12
N GLY A 185 11.32 -5.86 -1.08
CA GLY A 185 11.58 -4.88 -0.03
C GLY A 185 11.15 -5.34 1.37
N PHE A 186 10.12 -6.18 1.49
CA PHE A 186 9.70 -6.76 2.77
C PHE A 186 10.66 -7.83 3.24
N VAL A 187 11.15 -8.67 2.32
CA VAL A 187 12.10 -9.75 2.63
C VAL A 187 13.45 -9.17 3.05
N ALA A 188 13.96 -8.17 2.33
CA ALA A 188 15.18 -7.47 2.71
C ALA A 188 15.06 -6.82 4.09
N ALA A 189 13.93 -6.17 4.38
CA ALA A 189 13.66 -5.61 5.70
C ALA A 189 13.62 -6.70 6.80
N ALA A 190 13.02 -7.84 6.51
CA ALA A 190 12.94 -8.96 7.46
C ALA A 190 14.31 -9.59 7.75
N GLU A 191 15.17 -9.71 6.75
CA GLU A 191 16.55 -10.20 6.93
C GLU A 191 17.35 -9.28 7.86
N ILE A 192 17.27 -7.98 7.63
CA ILE A 192 17.93 -6.98 8.49
C ILE A 192 17.43 -7.06 9.93
N LEU A 193 16.12 -7.19 10.12
CA LEU A 193 15.53 -7.31 11.46
C LEU A 193 15.98 -8.59 12.16
N ARG A 194 16.07 -9.71 11.43
CA ARG A 194 16.58 -10.98 11.95
C ARG A 194 18.04 -10.87 12.37
N GLU A 195 18.89 -10.24 11.56
CA GLU A 195 20.29 -9.97 11.91
C GLU A 195 20.43 -9.10 13.16
N ARG A 196 19.47 -8.21 13.40
CA ARG A 196 19.42 -7.37 14.61
C ARG A 196 18.80 -8.08 15.81
N GLY A 197 18.48 -9.37 15.70
CA GLY A 197 17.95 -10.17 16.80
C GLY A 197 16.47 -9.97 17.09
N ALA A 198 15.68 -9.52 16.13
CA ALA A 198 14.23 -9.50 16.26
C ALA A 198 13.67 -10.91 16.44
N GLY A 199 12.57 -11.04 17.17
CA GLY A 199 11.83 -12.28 17.35
C GLY A 199 11.03 -12.65 16.07
N PRO A 200 9.77 -13.07 16.19
CA PRO A 200 8.93 -13.31 15.04
C PRO A 200 8.71 -12.03 14.20
N ILE A 201 8.78 -12.16 12.87
CA ILE A 201 8.63 -11.03 11.94
C ILE A 201 7.32 -11.21 11.19
N ILE A 202 6.45 -10.20 11.26
CA ILE A 202 5.14 -10.18 10.61
C ILE A 202 5.16 -9.05 9.57
N ALA A 203 4.79 -9.35 8.34
CA ALA A 203 4.55 -8.33 7.31
C ALA A 203 3.07 -8.00 7.26
N MET A 204 2.71 -6.71 7.28
CA MET A 204 1.33 -6.26 7.26
C MET A 204 1.13 -5.20 6.20
N ALA A 205 0.12 -5.38 5.34
CA ALA A 205 -0.26 -4.38 4.37
C ALA A 205 -1.75 -4.42 4.07
N THR A 206 -2.30 -3.27 3.62
CA THR A 206 -3.69 -3.23 3.18
C THR A 206 -3.89 -4.00 1.89
N HIS A 207 -3.08 -3.74 0.86
CA HIS A 207 -3.29 -4.30 -0.47
C HIS A 207 -2.26 -5.38 -0.82
N ALA A 208 -2.75 -6.58 -1.16
CA ALA A 208 -1.94 -7.72 -1.57
C ALA A 208 -2.01 -7.88 -3.09
N ILE A 209 -1.11 -7.25 -3.84
CA ILE A 209 -0.98 -7.48 -5.29
C ILE A 209 -0.32 -8.83 -5.53
N LEU A 210 0.80 -9.09 -4.83
CA LEU A 210 1.54 -10.35 -4.85
C LEU A 210 1.83 -10.84 -6.27
N SER A 211 2.45 -9.99 -7.06
CA SER A 211 2.77 -10.26 -8.46
C SER A 211 3.92 -11.26 -8.62
N ALA A 212 3.95 -11.92 -9.77
CA ALA A 212 5.00 -12.85 -10.17
C ALA A 212 5.33 -13.92 -9.08
N ASP A 213 6.59 -14.01 -8.69
CA ASP A 213 7.11 -14.98 -7.72
C ASP A 213 6.96 -14.54 -6.25
N ALA A 214 6.28 -13.42 -5.97
CA ALA A 214 6.17 -12.87 -4.62
C ALA A 214 5.68 -13.89 -3.57
N PRO A 215 4.66 -14.74 -3.83
CA PRO A 215 4.23 -15.75 -2.85
C PRO A 215 5.33 -16.74 -2.50
N ARG A 216 6.13 -17.18 -3.49
CA ARG A 216 7.26 -18.10 -3.27
C ARG A 216 8.37 -17.43 -2.45
N ILE A 217 8.73 -16.20 -2.80
CA ILE A 217 9.73 -15.40 -2.08
C ILE A 217 9.33 -15.21 -0.63
N LEU A 218 8.05 -14.91 -0.36
CA LEU A 218 7.52 -14.79 0.99
C LEU A 218 7.55 -16.12 1.75
N GLN A 219 7.21 -17.24 1.08
CA GLN A 219 7.23 -18.56 1.70
C GLN A 219 8.63 -18.97 2.14
N GLU A 220 9.66 -18.65 1.36
CA GLU A 220 11.07 -18.97 1.64
C GLU A 220 11.74 -17.96 2.61
N SER A 221 11.14 -16.80 2.85
CA SER A 221 11.69 -15.70 3.64
C SER A 221 11.69 -15.94 5.16
N ALA A 222 12.39 -15.05 5.89
CA ALA A 222 12.39 -14.99 7.35
C ALA A 222 11.06 -14.48 7.93
N ILE A 223 10.10 -14.03 7.12
CA ILE A 223 8.79 -13.56 7.56
C ILE A 223 7.99 -14.76 8.05
N SER A 224 7.48 -14.65 9.28
CA SER A 224 6.67 -15.71 9.91
C SER A 224 5.23 -15.69 9.40
N GLN A 225 4.68 -14.50 9.15
CA GLN A 225 3.29 -14.30 8.76
C GLN A 225 3.15 -13.05 7.89
N VAL A 226 2.25 -13.11 6.90
CA VAL A 226 1.89 -12.00 6.02
C VAL A 226 0.41 -11.70 6.21
N VAL A 227 0.09 -10.56 6.76
CA VAL A 227 -1.29 -10.13 7.06
C VAL A 227 -1.72 -9.10 6.02
N VAL A 228 -2.77 -9.40 5.28
CA VAL A 228 -3.29 -8.54 4.22
C VAL A 228 -4.81 -8.50 4.25
N THR A 229 -5.41 -7.50 3.61
CA THR A 229 -6.87 -7.43 3.54
C THR A 229 -7.38 -8.07 2.23
N ASN A 230 -8.69 -8.30 2.17
CA ASN A 230 -9.36 -8.84 0.98
C ASN A 230 -9.71 -7.75 -0.06
N THR A 231 -9.03 -6.60 -0.05
CA THR A 231 -9.21 -5.54 -1.06
C THR A 231 -8.84 -5.95 -2.48
N ILE A 232 -7.96 -6.94 -2.61
CA ILE A 232 -7.55 -7.55 -3.89
C ILE A 232 -7.75 -9.06 -3.76
N PRO A 233 -8.36 -9.74 -4.75
CA PRO A 233 -8.45 -11.19 -4.76
C PRO A 233 -7.06 -11.83 -4.81
N HIS A 234 -6.72 -12.67 -3.84
CA HIS A 234 -5.41 -13.35 -3.76
C HIS A 234 -5.54 -14.83 -3.37
N SER A 235 -6.63 -15.48 -3.76
CA SER A 235 -6.88 -16.89 -3.43
C SER A 235 -5.83 -17.84 -4.02
N SER A 236 -5.36 -17.58 -5.24
CA SER A 236 -4.31 -18.37 -5.90
C SER A 236 -2.95 -18.19 -5.22
N GLN A 237 -2.63 -16.99 -4.78
CA GLN A 237 -1.40 -16.69 -4.06
C GLN A 237 -1.39 -17.32 -2.66
N LYS A 238 -2.55 -17.37 -2.01
CA LYS A 238 -2.72 -18.02 -0.71
C LYS A 238 -2.49 -19.53 -0.76
N LEU A 239 -2.81 -20.18 -1.90
CA LEU A 239 -2.47 -21.60 -2.11
C LEU A 239 -0.95 -21.85 -2.25
N GLN A 240 -0.21 -20.86 -2.74
CA GLN A 240 1.24 -20.94 -2.92
C GLN A 240 2.04 -20.56 -1.66
N CYS A 241 1.44 -19.78 -0.76
CA CYS A 241 2.08 -19.31 0.47
C CYS A 241 1.14 -19.46 1.66
N CYS A 242 1.41 -20.43 2.53
CA CYS A 242 0.59 -20.71 3.72
C CYS A 242 0.72 -19.63 4.82
N LYS A 243 1.72 -18.76 4.72
CA LYS A 243 1.95 -17.66 5.67
C LYS A 243 0.96 -16.51 5.50
N ILE A 244 0.18 -16.45 4.40
CA ILE A 244 -0.76 -15.37 4.11
C ILE A 244 -2.02 -15.52 4.95
N LYS A 245 -2.31 -14.51 5.76
CA LYS A 245 -3.55 -14.35 6.52
C LYS A 245 -4.36 -13.19 5.96
N THR A 246 -5.65 -13.39 5.83
CA THR A 246 -6.55 -12.41 5.21
C THR A 246 -7.47 -11.80 6.27
N VAL A 247 -7.48 -10.48 6.37
CA VAL A 247 -8.40 -9.69 7.19
C VAL A 247 -9.56 -9.23 6.31
N ASP A 248 -10.77 -9.48 6.73
CA ASP A 248 -11.96 -9.09 5.99
C ASP A 248 -12.35 -7.64 6.29
N VAL A 249 -12.47 -6.83 5.26
CA VAL A 249 -12.89 -5.42 5.32
C VAL A 249 -14.23 -5.17 4.62
N SER A 250 -14.97 -6.22 4.27
CA SER A 250 -16.23 -6.12 3.54
C SER A 250 -17.30 -5.34 4.30
N LEU A 251 -17.31 -5.45 5.63
CA LEU A 251 -18.30 -4.78 6.48
C LEU A 251 -18.26 -3.24 6.34
N ILE A 252 -17.07 -2.63 6.36
CA ILE A 252 -16.98 -1.16 6.22
C ILE A 252 -17.39 -0.70 4.82
N LEU A 253 -17.07 -1.50 3.80
CA LEU A 253 -17.46 -1.18 2.42
C LEU A 253 -18.98 -1.28 2.24
N SER A 254 -19.62 -2.33 2.78
CA SER A 254 -21.07 -2.50 2.72
C SER A 254 -21.80 -1.40 3.49
N GLU A 255 -21.29 -1.00 4.65
CA GLU A 255 -21.86 0.08 5.44
C GLU A 255 -21.75 1.44 4.71
N ALA A 256 -20.60 1.70 4.06
CA ALA A 256 -20.43 2.91 3.26
C ALA A 256 -21.43 2.96 2.09
N VAL A 257 -21.60 1.86 1.36
CA VAL A 257 -22.57 1.74 0.26
C VAL A 257 -23.99 1.99 0.78
N TRP A 258 -24.35 1.35 1.90
CA TRP A 258 -25.67 1.49 2.51
C TRP A 258 -25.95 2.94 2.88
N ARG A 259 -25.05 3.62 3.57
CA ARG A 259 -25.21 5.01 4.01
C ARG A 259 -25.34 5.97 2.84
N ILE A 260 -24.52 5.83 1.81
CA ILE A 260 -24.61 6.65 0.60
C ILE A 260 -25.96 6.42 -0.10
N HIS A 261 -26.41 5.17 -0.19
CA HIS A 261 -27.72 4.85 -0.79
C HIS A 261 -28.89 5.47 -0.02
N CYS A 262 -28.84 5.45 1.32
CA CYS A 262 -29.86 6.02 2.19
C CYS A 262 -29.74 7.56 2.38
N GLY A 263 -28.69 8.18 1.86
CA GLY A 263 -28.41 9.61 2.08
C GLY A 263 -27.97 9.94 3.51
N GLU A 264 -27.39 8.95 4.21
CA GLU A 264 -26.87 9.12 5.57
C GLU A 264 -25.42 9.57 5.56
N SER A 265 -25.00 10.23 6.66
CA SER A 265 -23.61 10.64 6.82
C SER A 265 -22.69 9.43 7.00
N ILE A 266 -21.59 9.40 6.24
CA ILE A 266 -20.51 8.41 6.37
C ILE A 266 -19.43 8.83 7.37
N SER A 267 -19.55 10.02 7.99
CA SER A 267 -18.53 10.56 8.91
C SER A 267 -18.20 9.60 10.07
N TYR A 268 -19.17 8.81 10.52
CA TYR A 268 -18.98 7.79 11.54
C TYR A 268 -17.90 6.76 11.17
N LEU A 269 -17.77 6.42 9.89
CA LEU A 269 -16.77 5.46 9.40
C LEU A 269 -15.34 6.01 9.49
N PHE A 270 -15.19 7.32 9.64
CA PHE A 270 -13.92 8.01 9.79
C PHE A 270 -13.59 8.40 11.23
N HIS A 271 -14.58 8.41 12.16
CA HIS A 271 -14.41 8.89 13.56
C HIS A 271 -13.52 7.98 14.43
N ASN A 272 -13.37 6.72 14.07
CA ASN A 272 -12.44 5.81 14.75
C ASN A 272 -10.98 5.97 14.28
N ILE A 273 -10.73 6.94 13.44
CA ILE A 273 -9.44 7.28 12.89
C ILE A 273 -9.03 8.58 13.58
N GLY A 274 -7.95 8.55 14.37
CA GLY A 274 -7.43 9.76 15.03
C GLY A 274 -7.26 10.90 14.05
N ALA A 275 -7.47 12.13 14.53
CA ALA A 275 -7.59 13.36 13.73
C ALA A 275 -6.34 13.74 12.90
N ASP A 276 -5.27 12.96 12.90
CA ASP A 276 -3.96 13.35 12.37
C ASP A 276 -3.48 12.52 11.15
N ASP A 277 -4.38 11.85 10.45
CA ASP A 277 -4.01 11.16 9.19
C ASP A 277 -4.41 11.93 7.93
#